data_2c5254e6a3bef37368908eb8234f4f37
#
_entry.id   2c5254e6a3bef37368908eb8234f4f37
#
_cell.length_a   1.000
_cell.length_b   1.000
_cell.length_c   1.000
_cell.angle_alpha   90.00
_cell.angle_beta   90.00
_cell.angle_gamma   90.00
#
_symmetry.space_group_name_H-M   'P 1'
#
loop_
_entity.id
_entity.type
_entity.pdbx_description
1 polymer ?
#
loop_
_entity_poly.entity_id
_entity_poly.type
_entity_poly.pdbx_seq_one_letter_code
_entity_poly.pdbx_strand_id
1 'polypeptide(L)'
;MVNFTGISNKQTQAIELLQKHISLPDVEVAVTQSDQASISIKGEGGKYQLTYDKPHQLYRTLSVLATALAEGDKVEIEEQTAYEELAYMADCSRNAVLNVASAKQMIEVLVLMGYSTFELYMEDTYQIERQPYFGYFRGAYSAEELQEIEAYAQQFDMTFVPCIQTLAHLSAFVKWGVKEVQQLRDVEDILLIGEEKVYDLIDGMFATLSKLQTRKVNIGMDEAHLVGLGRYLILNGVVDRSLLMCQHLERVLDIADKYGFHCQMWSDMFFKLMSADGQYDRDVEIPEETRIYLDRLKDRVTLVYWDYYQDSEEKYNRNFRNHHKISQDIAFAGGAWKWIGFTPHNHFSRLIALEANKACRANQIKEVIVTGWGD
;
A
#
# COMPACT_ATOMS: atom_id res chain seq x y z
N MET A 1 -4.78 24.96 -28.60
CA MET A 1 -4.34 24.95 -27.16
C MET A 1 -5.59 24.78 -26.31
N VAL A 2 -5.59 23.83 -25.38
CA VAL A 2 -6.75 23.62 -24.49
C VAL A 2 -6.91 24.86 -23.59
N ASN A 3 -8.12 25.35 -23.49
CA ASN A 3 -8.46 26.47 -22.62
C ASN A 3 -9.25 25.96 -21.40
N PHE A 4 -8.60 25.90 -20.24
CA PHE A 4 -9.22 25.49 -19.00
C PHE A 4 -9.78 26.68 -18.23
N THR A 5 -10.98 26.51 -17.65
CA THR A 5 -11.57 27.44 -16.67
C THR A 5 -11.93 26.65 -15.40
N GLY A 6 -11.89 27.30 -14.24
CA GLY A 6 -12.23 26.68 -12.95
C GLY A 6 -11.12 25.83 -12.31
N ILE A 7 -9.88 25.94 -12.79
CA ILE A 7 -8.71 25.26 -12.19
C ILE A 7 -7.77 26.24 -11.49
N SER A 8 -7.06 25.77 -10.49
CA SER A 8 -6.03 26.50 -9.74
C SER A 8 -4.67 26.51 -10.47
N ASN A 9 -3.77 27.38 -10.07
CA ASN A 9 -2.39 27.40 -10.59
C ASN A 9 -1.67 26.05 -10.35
N LYS A 10 -1.88 25.39 -9.20
CA LYS A 10 -1.33 24.06 -8.90
C LYS A 10 -1.81 23.04 -9.93
N GLN A 11 -3.10 23.02 -10.20
CA GLN A 11 -3.69 22.10 -11.18
C GLN A 11 -3.20 22.38 -12.61
N THR A 12 -3.01 23.64 -12.97
CA THR A 12 -2.44 24.01 -14.28
C THR A 12 -1.03 23.43 -14.42
N GLN A 13 -0.15 23.61 -13.43
CA GLN A 13 1.20 23.06 -13.45
C GLN A 13 1.19 21.52 -13.50
N ALA A 14 0.32 20.87 -12.74
CA ALA A 14 0.18 19.42 -12.75
C ALA A 14 -0.29 18.90 -14.12
N ILE A 15 -1.25 19.58 -14.76
CA ILE A 15 -1.72 19.22 -16.13
C ILE A 15 -0.58 19.38 -17.15
N GLU A 16 0.25 20.38 -17.04
CA GLU A 16 1.42 20.57 -17.92
C GLU A 16 2.37 19.37 -17.85
N LEU A 17 2.62 18.82 -16.65
CA LEU A 17 3.45 17.63 -16.47
C LEU A 17 2.86 16.38 -17.16
N LEU A 18 1.53 16.31 -17.26
CA LEU A 18 0.83 15.16 -17.86
C LEU A 18 0.66 15.24 -19.38
N GLN A 19 0.98 16.37 -20.01
CA GLN A 19 0.82 16.57 -21.47
C GLN A 19 1.60 15.57 -22.33
N LYS A 20 2.66 14.98 -21.79
CA LYS A 20 3.42 13.92 -22.47
C LYS A 20 2.69 12.57 -22.54
N HIS A 21 1.66 12.37 -21.70
CA HIS A 21 0.88 11.15 -21.63
C HIS A 21 -0.50 11.27 -22.30
N ILE A 22 -1.08 12.48 -22.30
CA ILE A 22 -2.41 12.74 -22.84
C ILE A 22 -2.34 13.89 -23.85
N SER A 23 -3.04 13.74 -24.97
CA SER A 23 -3.19 14.78 -25.97
C SER A 23 -4.66 15.17 -26.09
N LEU A 24 -4.95 16.43 -25.81
CA LEU A 24 -6.26 17.02 -26.03
C LEU A 24 -6.19 17.95 -27.25
N PRO A 25 -7.19 17.94 -28.13
CA PRO A 25 -7.30 18.91 -29.21
C PRO A 25 -7.56 20.34 -28.68
N ASP A 26 -7.66 21.31 -29.56
CA ASP A 26 -8.03 22.68 -29.18
C ASP A 26 -9.51 22.71 -28.74
N VAL A 27 -9.73 22.73 -27.44
CA VAL A 27 -11.07 22.69 -26.81
C VAL A 27 -11.15 23.63 -25.62
N GLU A 28 -12.38 24.03 -25.28
CA GLU A 28 -12.69 24.74 -24.04
C GLU A 28 -13.19 23.74 -22.99
N VAL A 29 -12.59 23.75 -21.83
CA VAL A 29 -12.90 22.83 -20.73
C VAL A 29 -13.21 23.60 -19.46
N ALA A 30 -14.48 23.56 -19.05
CA ALA A 30 -14.93 24.10 -17.76
C ALA A 30 -14.84 23.00 -16.69
N VAL A 31 -14.16 23.29 -15.59
CA VAL A 31 -13.89 22.31 -14.52
C VAL A 31 -14.57 22.75 -13.23
N THR A 32 -15.25 21.81 -12.57
CA THR A 32 -15.96 22.07 -11.31
C THR A 32 -15.72 20.91 -10.34
N GLN A 33 -15.32 21.22 -9.12
CA GLN A 33 -15.31 20.23 -8.03
C GLN A 33 -16.72 20.17 -7.40
N SER A 34 -17.20 18.97 -7.09
CA SER A 34 -18.50 18.71 -6.46
C SER A 34 -18.36 17.73 -5.32
N ASP A 35 -19.37 17.65 -4.45
CA ASP A 35 -19.40 16.70 -3.32
C ASP A 35 -20.06 15.34 -3.69
N GLN A 36 -20.32 15.11 -4.97
CA GLN A 36 -20.86 13.84 -5.44
C GLN A 36 -19.71 12.85 -5.71
N ALA A 37 -19.78 11.65 -5.13
CA ALA A 37 -18.75 10.61 -5.27
C ALA A 37 -18.69 10.04 -6.72
N SER A 38 -18.51 10.92 -7.70
CA SER A 38 -18.47 10.59 -9.12
C SER A 38 -17.63 11.59 -9.90
N ILE A 39 -17.15 11.16 -11.07
CA ILE A 39 -16.65 12.05 -12.12
C ILE A 39 -17.68 12.11 -13.24
N SER A 40 -17.86 13.27 -13.85
CA SER A 40 -18.77 13.47 -14.99
C SER A 40 -18.11 14.31 -16.07
N ILE A 41 -18.30 13.92 -17.31
CA ILE A 41 -17.79 14.60 -18.50
C ILE A 41 -18.93 14.76 -19.48
N LYS A 42 -19.29 16.01 -19.84
CA LYS A 42 -20.38 16.31 -20.80
C LYS A 42 -19.95 17.41 -21.73
N GLY A 43 -20.27 17.26 -23.03
CA GLY A 43 -20.07 18.32 -24.01
C GLY A 43 -20.00 17.82 -25.44
N GLU A 44 -19.99 18.80 -26.36
CA GLU A 44 -19.86 18.64 -27.81
C GLU A 44 -19.40 19.95 -28.46
N GLY A 45 -18.98 19.91 -29.73
CA GLY A 45 -18.62 21.11 -30.48
C GLY A 45 -17.38 21.84 -29.87
N GLY A 46 -16.46 21.12 -29.30
CA GLY A 46 -15.24 21.70 -28.71
C GLY A 46 -15.42 22.32 -27.33
N LYS A 47 -16.59 22.15 -26.67
CA LYS A 47 -16.87 22.68 -25.32
C LYS A 47 -17.30 21.59 -24.39
N TYR A 48 -16.53 21.40 -23.29
CA TYR A 48 -16.72 20.30 -22.35
C TYR A 48 -16.77 20.79 -20.90
N GLN A 49 -17.61 20.14 -20.11
CA GLN A 49 -17.71 20.34 -18.67
C GLN A 49 -17.20 19.07 -17.97
N LEU A 50 -16.23 19.24 -17.07
CA LEU A 50 -15.70 18.21 -16.20
C LEU A 50 -16.16 18.47 -14.77
N THR A 51 -16.66 17.43 -14.10
CA THR A 51 -16.99 17.48 -12.69
C THR A 51 -16.29 16.33 -11.98
N TYR A 52 -15.72 16.59 -10.81
CA TYR A 52 -15.03 15.60 -9.98
C TYR A 52 -15.29 15.86 -8.51
N ASP A 53 -15.13 14.83 -7.65
CA ASP A 53 -15.27 14.93 -6.20
C ASP A 53 -13.89 15.22 -5.55
N LYS A 54 -12.97 14.27 -5.60
CA LYS A 54 -11.65 14.39 -4.96
C LYS A 54 -10.60 15.02 -5.89
N PRO A 55 -9.68 15.85 -5.38
CA PRO A 55 -8.74 16.61 -6.22
C PRO A 55 -7.95 15.77 -7.24
N HIS A 56 -7.45 14.57 -6.89
CA HIS A 56 -6.72 13.69 -7.80
C HIS A 56 -7.58 13.18 -8.97
N GLN A 57 -8.92 13.15 -8.84
CA GLN A 57 -9.83 12.66 -9.88
C GLN A 57 -9.93 13.60 -11.09
N LEU A 58 -9.53 14.85 -10.96
CA LEU A 58 -9.41 15.77 -12.10
C LEU A 58 -8.57 15.13 -13.22
N TYR A 59 -7.45 14.52 -12.87
CA TYR A 59 -6.53 13.95 -13.87
C TYR A 59 -7.11 12.70 -14.55
N ARG A 60 -7.91 11.90 -13.82
CA ARG A 60 -8.70 10.81 -14.40
C ARG A 60 -9.73 11.36 -15.38
N THR A 61 -10.45 12.44 -15.06
CA THR A 61 -11.42 13.03 -15.98
C THR A 61 -10.75 13.50 -17.27
N LEU A 62 -9.54 14.08 -17.19
CA LEU A 62 -8.78 14.49 -18.38
C LEU A 62 -8.36 13.30 -19.24
N SER A 63 -7.92 12.21 -18.64
CA SER A 63 -7.58 10.98 -19.35
C SER A 63 -8.79 10.38 -20.08
N VAL A 64 -9.95 10.33 -19.41
CA VAL A 64 -11.21 9.85 -19.99
C VAL A 64 -11.67 10.75 -21.12
N LEU A 65 -11.64 12.09 -20.94
CA LEU A 65 -11.96 13.05 -21.98
C LEU A 65 -11.07 12.87 -23.23
N ALA A 66 -9.75 12.75 -23.02
CA ALA A 66 -8.80 12.56 -24.12
C ALA A 66 -9.10 11.29 -24.93
N THR A 67 -9.45 10.20 -24.25
CA THR A 67 -9.84 8.93 -24.87
C THR A 67 -11.14 9.07 -25.65
N ALA A 68 -12.17 9.70 -25.04
CA ALA A 68 -13.47 9.87 -25.68
C ALA A 68 -13.41 10.76 -26.93
N LEU A 69 -12.60 11.83 -26.90
CA LEU A 69 -12.41 12.73 -28.05
C LEU A 69 -11.68 12.07 -29.22
N ALA A 70 -10.91 11.00 -28.99
CA ALA A 70 -10.33 10.21 -30.07
C ALA A 70 -11.39 9.37 -30.81
N GLU A 71 -12.53 9.09 -30.19
CA GLU A 71 -13.64 8.31 -30.76
C GLU A 71 -14.77 9.19 -31.34
N GLY A 72 -14.93 10.41 -30.84
CA GLY A 72 -15.96 11.34 -31.33
C GLY A 72 -16.02 12.63 -30.53
N ASP A 73 -16.78 13.60 -31.06
CA ASP A 73 -16.90 14.96 -30.49
C ASP A 73 -17.93 15.05 -29.35
N LYS A 74 -18.99 14.24 -29.39
CA LYS A 74 -20.04 14.26 -28.36
C LYS A 74 -19.65 13.31 -27.23
N VAL A 75 -19.43 13.86 -26.01
CA VAL A 75 -19.07 13.12 -24.82
C VAL A 75 -20.14 13.28 -23.74
N GLU A 76 -20.58 12.14 -23.20
CA GLU A 76 -21.44 12.07 -22.01
C GLU A 76 -21.06 10.83 -21.22
N ILE A 77 -20.23 11.02 -20.18
CA ILE A 77 -19.65 9.93 -19.38
C ILE A 77 -19.86 10.27 -17.90
N GLU A 78 -20.23 9.26 -17.13
CA GLU A 78 -20.27 9.31 -15.67
C GLU A 78 -19.63 8.04 -15.11
N GLU A 79 -18.65 8.21 -14.20
CA GLU A 79 -18.02 7.12 -13.46
C GLU A 79 -18.24 7.35 -11.97
N GLN A 80 -18.71 6.33 -11.25
CA GLN A 80 -18.85 6.37 -9.80
C GLN A 80 -17.59 5.85 -9.13
N THR A 81 -17.14 6.55 -8.09
CA THR A 81 -16.02 6.13 -7.25
C THR A 81 -16.48 5.03 -6.30
N ALA A 82 -15.89 3.85 -6.42
CA ALA A 82 -16.25 2.69 -5.60
C ALA A 82 -15.60 2.70 -4.22
N TYR A 83 -14.44 3.34 -4.08
CA TYR A 83 -13.60 3.32 -2.88
C TYR A 83 -13.21 4.73 -2.44
N GLU A 84 -12.98 4.89 -1.14
CA GLU A 84 -12.45 6.14 -0.59
C GLU A 84 -10.98 6.32 -0.98
N GLU A 85 -10.22 5.21 -1.05
CA GLU A 85 -8.83 5.16 -1.44
C GLU A 85 -8.55 4.01 -2.40
N LEU A 86 -7.89 4.30 -3.51
CA LEU A 86 -7.38 3.32 -4.45
C LEU A 86 -5.87 3.50 -4.56
N ALA A 87 -5.13 2.52 -4.05
CA ALA A 87 -3.68 2.55 -3.98
C ALA A 87 -3.04 1.60 -5.01
N TYR A 88 -1.86 1.98 -5.50
CA TYR A 88 -0.95 1.07 -6.19
C TYR A 88 0.34 0.93 -5.41
N MET A 89 0.71 -0.32 -5.07
CA MET A 89 1.95 -0.65 -4.38
C MET A 89 2.99 -1.13 -5.38
N ALA A 90 4.08 -0.39 -5.51
CA ALA A 90 5.24 -0.76 -6.30
C ALA A 90 6.27 -1.48 -5.44
N ASP A 91 6.63 -2.71 -5.82
CA ASP A 91 7.70 -3.44 -5.15
C ASP A 91 9.08 -2.91 -5.56
N CYS A 92 9.81 -2.40 -4.59
CA CYS A 92 11.19 -1.91 -4.71
C CYS A 92 12.19 -2.73 -3.87
N SER A 93 11.82 -3.94 -3.47
CA SER A 93 12.65 -4.77 -2.60
C SER A 93 13.27 -5.97 -3.30
N ARG A 94 12.72 -6.43 -4.42
CA ARG A 94 13.14 -7.66 -5.08
C ARG A 94 14.04 -7.40 -6.29
N ASN A 95 13.49 -7.38 -7.50
CA ASN A 95 14.30 -7.31 -8.74
C ASN A 95 14.84 -5.92 -9.04
N ALA A 96 14.11 -4.87 -8.69
CA ALA A 96 14.49 -3.50 -9.02
C ALA A 96 14.02 -2.51 -7.96
N VAL A 97 14.88 -1.54 -7.67
CA VAL A 97 14.52 -0.33 -6.92
C VAL A 97 14.27 0.77 -7.94
N LEU A 98 13.06 1.34 -7.95
CA LEU A 98 12.74 2.46 -8.83
C LEU A 98 13.63 3.65 -8.46
N ASN A 99 14.33 4.25 -9.41
CA ASN A 99 14.91 5.55 -9.14
C ASN A 99 13.83 6.63 -9.07
N VAL A 100 14.17 7.80 -8.53
CA VAL A 100 13.22 8.91 -8.34
C VAL A 100 12.49 9.28 -9.64
N ALA A 101 13.21 9.30 -10.78
CA ALA A 101 12.60 9.64 -12.07
C ALA A 101 11.55 8.61 -12.51
N SER A 102 11.83 7.32 -12.33
CA SER A 102 10.88 6.24 -12.64
C SER A 102 9.67 6.24 -11.68
N ALA A 103 9.88 6.52 -10.39
CA ALA A 103 8.78 6.69 -9.44
C ALA A 103 7.85 7.84 -9.83
N LYS A 104 8.40 8.99 -10.25
CA LYS A 104 7.63 10.12 -10.77
C LYS A 104 6.83 9.77 -12.03
N GLN A 105 7.42 9.06 -12.98
CA GLN A 105 6.70 8.59 -14.18
C GLN A 105 5.55 7.64 -13.81
N MET A 106 5.76 6.77 -12.84
CA MET A 106 4.70 5.86 -12.35
C MET A 106 3.56 6.65 -11.73
N ILE A 107 3.83 7.63 -10.88
CA ILE A 107 2.83 8.54 -10.28
C ILE A 107 1.98 9.22 -11.36
N GLU A 108 2.60 9.74 -12.42
CA GLU A 108 1.88 10.37 -13.54
C GLU A 108 0.89 9.42 -14.23
N VAL A 109 1.31 8.18 -14.50
CA VAL A 109 0.43 7.17 -15.10
C VAL A 109 -0.69 6.77 -14.14
N LEU A 110 -0.37 6.55 -12.87
CA LEU A 110 -1.34 6.14 -11.86
C LEU A 110 -2.44 7.18 -11.64
N VAL A 111 -2.09 8.46 -11.57
CA VAL A 111 -3.10 9.51 -11.38
C VAL A 111 -4.04 9.62 -12.57
N LEU A 112 -3.55 9.42 -13.81
CA LEU A 112 -4.36 9.37 -15.03
C LEU A 112 -5.29 8.14 -15.05
N MET A 113 -4.91 7.07 -14.37
CA MET A 113 -5.74 5.88 -14.18
C MET A 113 -6.77 6.05 -13.05
N GLY A 114 -6.66 7.10 -12.23
CA GLY A 114 -7.58 7.39 -11.13
C GLY A 114 -7.13 6.89 -9.76
N TYR A 115 -5.88 6.47 -9.61
CA TYR A 115 -5.33 6.12 -8.30
C TYR A 115 -5.19 7.37 -7.42
N SER A 116 -5.50 7.21 -6.14
CA SER A 116 -5.37 8.26 -5.11
C SER A 116 -4.08 8.15 -4.31
N THR A 117 -3.47 6.97 -4.31
CA THR A 117 -2.34 6.65 -3.44
C THR A 117 -1.27 5.87 -4.19
N PHE A 118 -0.03 6.26 -3.96
CA PHE A 118 1.16 5.54 -4.39
C PHE A 118 1.88 4.96 -3.18
N GLU A 119 2.00 3.64 -3.12
CA GLU A 119 2.71 2.92 -2.08
C GLU A 119 4.06 2.42 -2.59
N LEU A 120 5.09 2.54 -1.78
CA LEU A 120 6.43 2.09 -2.10
C LEU A 120 6.87 1.00 -1.14
N TYR A 121 6.85 -0.26 -1.59
CA TYR A 121 7.25 -1.41 -0.79
C TYR A 121 8.76 -1.57 -0.82
N MET A 122 9.41 -1.37 0.34
CA MET A 122 10.86 -1.16 0.40
C MET A 122 11.63 -2.25 1.14
N GLU A 123 11.03 -2.93 2.11
CA GLU A 123 11.77 -3.82 3.04
C GLU A 123 12.95 -3.08 3.71
N ASP A 124 14.17 -3.29 3.19
CA ASP A 124 15.40 -2.63 3.64
C ASP A 124 15.96 -1.59 2.64
N THR A 125 15.24 -1.26 1.54
CA THR A 125 15.77 -0.38 0.49
C THR A 125 15.62 1.12 0.80
N TYR A 126 15.88 1.52 2.04
CA TYR A 126 16.00 2.92 2.47
C TYR A 126 17.05 3.06 3.57
N GLN A 127 17.54 4.26 3.79
CA GLN A 127 18.63 4.51 4.73
C GLN A 127 18.10 4.76 6.14
N ILE A 128 18.72 4.12 7.12
CA ILE A 128 18.48 4.36 8.55
C ILE A 128 19.78 4.89 9.17
N GLU A 129 19.68 5.97 9.95
CA GLU A 129 20.82 6.53 10.65
C GLU A 129 21.46 5.47 11.58
N ARG A 130 22.78 5.36 11.57
CA ARG A 130 23.57 4.42 12.39
C ARG A 130 23.36 2.93 12.09
N GLN A 131 22.75 2.61 10.94
CA GLN A 131 22.57 1.22 10.48
C GLN A 131 23.20 1.03 9.09
N PRO A 132 24.53 1.00 8.97
CA PRO A 132 25.22 1.02 7.68
C PRO A 132 24.98 -0.22 6.80
N TYR A 133 24.52 -1.32 7.39
CA TYR A 133 24.18 -2.55 6.66
C TYR A 133 22.72 -2.61 6.21
N PHE A 134 21.87 -1.70 6.70
CA PHE A 134 20.48 -1.61 6.25
C PHE A 134 20.45 -0.97 4.86
N GLY A 135 19.94 -1.69 3.88
CA GLY A 135 19.93 -1.27 2.48
C GLY A 135 21.30 -1.32 1.78
N TYR A 136 22.31 -1.91 2.39
CA TYR A 136 23.66 -1.97 1.83
C TYR A 136 23.69 -2.79 0.53
N PHE A 137 24.17 -2.18 -0.56
CA PHE A 137 24.14 -2.71 -1.93
C PHE A 137 22.73 -2.95 -2.51
N ARG A 138 21.72 -2.27 -1.99
CA ARG A 138 20.33 -2.44 -2.40
C ARG A 138 19.77 -1.27 -3.21
N GLY A 139 20.53 -0.21 -3.45
CA GLY A 139 19.99 1.01 -4.05
C GLY A 139 19.04 1.75 -3.10
N ALA A 140 19.37 1.76 -1.80
CA ALA A 140 18.54 2.31 -0.75
C ALA A 140 18.28 3.81 -0.92
N TYR A 141 17.01 4.21 -0.83
CA TYR A 141 16.60 5.61 -0.89
C TYR A 141 17.16 6.41 0.30
N SER A 142 17.64 7.60 0.05
CA SER A 142 17.83 8.60 1.10
C SER A 142 16.48 9.19 1.55
N ALA A 143 16.47 9.85 2.71
CA ALA A 143 15.28 10.54 3.17
C ALA A 143 14.85 11.65 2.18
N GLU A 144 15.81 12.33 1.59
CA GLU A 144 15.61 13.40 0.60
C GLU A 144 14.96 12.86 -0.68
N GLU A 145 15.38 11.67 -1.16
CA GLU A 145 14.76 11.00 -2.32
C GLU A 145 13.32 10.59 -2.04
N LEU A 146 13.04 10.07 -0.84
CA LEU A 146 11.66 9.76 -0.44
C LEU A 146 10.80 11.02 -0.33
N GLN A 147 11.34 12.12 0.23
CA GLN A 147 10.66 13.42 0.27
C GLN A 147 10.39 13.97 -1.14
N GLU A 148 11.33 13.79 -2.08
CA GLU A 148 11.16 14.21 -3.47
C GLU A 148 10.05 13.45 -4.17
N ILE A 149 9.93 12.13 -3.95
CA ILE A 149 8.84 11.30 -4.47
C ILE A 149 7.51 11.72 -3.86
N GLU A 150 7.45 11.89 -2.54
CA GLU A 150 6.24 12.34 -1.83
C GLU A 150 5.77 13.70 -2.33
N ALA A 151 6.68 14.68 -2.40
CA ALA A 151 6.35 16.02 -2.88
C ALA A 151 5.85 16.00 -4.34
N TYR A 152 6.34 15.08 -5.16
CA TYR A 152 5.86 14.92 -6.52
C TYR A 152 4.45 14.32 -6.57
N ALA A 153 4.14 13.30 -5.77
CA ALA A 153 2.80 12.75 -5.67
C ALA A 153 1.78 13.81 -5.22
N GLN A 154 2.18 14.65 -4.26
CA GLN A 154 1.34 15.75 -3.75
C GLN A 154 1.02 16.82 -4.80
N GLN A 155 1.79 16.96 -5.88
CA GLN A 155 1.43 17.87 -6.99
C GLN A 155 0.11 17.46 -7.65
N PHE A 156 -0.19 16.17 -7.64
CA PHE A 156 -1.41 15.58 -8.18
C PHE A 156 -2.46 15.27 -7.11
N ASP A 157 -2.29 15.77 -5.89
CA ASP A 157 -3.14 15.45 -4.74
C ASP A 157 -3.21 13.94 -4.44
N MET A 158 -2.15 13.20 -4.77
CA MET A 158 -1.98 11.80 -4.40
C MET A 158 -1.27 11.67 -3.05
N THR A 159 -1.68 10.68 -2.27
CA THR A 159 -1.01 10.28 -1.04
C THR A 159 0.20 9.41 -1.37
N PHE A 160 1.30 9.58 -0.64
CA PHE A 160 2.45 8.68 -0.65
C PHE A 160 2.46 7.85 0.62
N VAL A 161 2.65 6.52 0.52
CA VAL A 161 2.71 5.61 1.67
C VAL A 161 3.98 4.77 1.59
N PRO A 162 4.93 4.94 2.52
CA PRO A 162 6.06 4.04 2.65
C PRO A 162 5.58 2.70 3.23
N CYS A 163 6.08 1.59 2.67
CA CYS A 163 5.81 0.25 3.17
C CYS A 163 7.13 -0.37 3.61
N ILE A 164 7.25 -0.61 4.92
CA ILE A 164 8.46 -1.15 5.57
C ILE A 164 8.19 -2.52 6.15
N GLN A 165 9.23 -3.15 6.67
CA GLN A 165 9.14 -4.44 7.34
C GLN A 165 9.67 -4.34 8.75
N THR A 166 8.83 -4.66 9.74
CA THR A 166 9.16 -4.56 11.16
C THR A 166 9.32 -5.92 11.85
N LEU A 167 9.19 -7.03 11.11
CA LEU A 167 9.33 -8.38 11.67
C LEU A 167 10.05 -9.36 10.73
N ALA A 168 9.55 -9.59 9.52
CA ALA A 168 10.08 -10.53 8.54
C ALA A 168 10.50 -9.83 7.24
N HIS A 169 10.77 -10.58 6.16
CA HIS A 169 11.22 -10.08 4.86
C HIS A 169 12.49 -9.20 4.91
N LEU A 170 13.36 -9.43 5.88
CA LEU A 170 14.62 -8.69 6.06
C LEU A 170 15.86 -9.51 5.70
N SER A 171 15.72 -10.54 4.85
CA SER A 171 16.80 -11.44 4.45
C SER A 171 18.02 -10.70 3.91
N ALA A 172 17.82 -9.65 3.13
CA ALA A 172 18.89 -8.85 2.55
C ALA A 172 19.69 -8.07 3.61
N PHE A 173 19.04 -7.69 4.72
CA PHE A 173 19.68 -7.05 5.86
C PHE A 173 20.31 -8.08 6.82
N VAL A 174 19.55 -9.08 7.29
CA VAL A 174 20.04 -10.01 8.34
C VAL A 174 21.05 -11.04 7.85
N LYS A 175 21.32 -11.13 6.54
CA LYS A 175 22.37 -11.98 5.96
C LYS A 175 23.80 -11.56 6.38
N TRP A 176 23.99 -10.29 6.75
CA TRP A 176 25.33 -9.80 7.12
C TRP A 176 25.82 -10.43 8.40
N GLY A 177 26.97 -11.12 8.32
CA GLY A 177 27.55 -11.90 9.42
C GLY A 177 28.23 -11.09 10.53
N VAL A 178 27.92 -9.80 10.64
CA VAL A 178 28.46 -8.92 11.68
C VAL A 178 27.63 -9.04 12.95
N LYS A 179 28.30 -8.94 14.10
CA LYS A 179 27.66 -9.16 15.41
C LYS A 179 26.44 -8.26 15.64
N GLU A 180 26.54 -7.02 15.23
CA GLU A 180 25.51 -5.99 15.40
C GLU A 180 24.20 -6.36 14.67
N VAL A 181 24.29 -7.03 13.53
CA VAL A 181 23.14 -7.52 12.75
C VAL A 181 22.67 -8.88 13.27
N GLN A 182 23.60 -9.81 13.52
CA GLN A 182 23.26 -11.17 13.94
C GLN A 182 22.53 -11.24 15.29
N GLN A 183 22.75 -10.28 16.18
CA GLN A 183 22.01 -10.22 17.45
C GLN A 183 20.54 -9.82 17.30
N LEU A 184 20.15 -9.22 16.16
CA LEU A 184 18.77 -8.82 15.85
C LEU A 184 17.95 -9.98 15.28
N ARG A 185 18.60 -11.05 14.82
CA ARG A 185 17.97 -12.14 14.09
C ARG A 185 17.48 -13.24 15.04
N ASP A 186 16.22 -13.66 14.83
CA ASP A 186 15.67 -14.89 15.41
C ASP A 186 16.05 -16.10 14.53
N VAL A 187 15.40 -16.24 13.41
CA VAL A 187 15.57 -17.31 12.42
C VAL A 187 15.33 -16.75 11.02
N GLU A 188 16.03 -17.29 10.02
CA GLU A 188 15.93 -16.87 8.63
C GLU A 188 15.99 -15.35 8.46
N ASP A 189 14.91 -14.71 8.05
CA ASP A 189 14.79 -13.27 7.82
C ASP A 189 13.98 -12.53 8.92
N ILE A 190 13.66 -13.24 10.01
CA ILE A 190 12.79 -12.77 11.09
C ILE A 190 13.62 -12.13 12.21
N LEU A 191 13.16 -10.99 12.70
CA LEU A 191 13.73 -10.29 13.84
C LEU A 191 13.41 -11.00 15.17
N LEU A 192 14.34 -10.91 16.13
CA LEU A 192 14.21 -11.49 17.46
C LEU A 192 13.29 -10.64 18.34
N ILE A 193 12.06 -11.06 18.49
CA ILE A 193 11.07 -10.39 19.36
C ILE A 193 11.59 -10.34 20.81
N GLY A 194 11.44 -9.19 21.46
CA GLY A 194 11.88 -9.00 22.85
C GLY A 194 13.34 -8.55 23.01
N GLU A 195 14.15 -8.56 21.95
CA GLU A 195 15.48 -7.95 21.95
C GLU A 195 15.37 -6.43 21.80
N GLU A 196 15.82 -5.65 22.76
CA GLU A 196 15.69 -4.19 22.77
C GLU A 196 16.31 -3.53 21.53
N LYS A 197 17.42 -4.04 21.02
CA LYS A 197 18.07 -3.52 19.81
C LYS A 197 17.23 -3.69 18.55
N VAL A 198 16.27 -4.61 18.53
CA VAL A 198 15.27 -4.72 17.46
C VAL A 198 14.37 -3.50 17.49
N TYR A 199 13.95 -3.07 18.67
CA TYR A 199 13.09 -1.88 18.81
C TYR A 199 13.86 -0.59 18.62
N ASP A 200 15.16 -0.54 18.92
CA ASP A 200 16.06 0.56 18.52
C ASP A 200 16.16 0.67 16.98
N LEU A 201 16.24 -0.47 16.28
CA LEU A 201 16.21 -0.50 14.81
C LEU A 201 14.88 0.03 14.27
N ILE A 202 13.75 -0.44 14.83
CA ILE A 202 12.41 -0.02 14.42
C ILE A 202 12.20 1.47 14.72
N ASP A 203 12.65 1.97 15.86
CA ASP A 203 12.62 3.42 16.16
C ASP A 203 13.41 4.22 15.11
N GLY A 204 14.56 3.72 14.68
CA GLY A 204 15.35 4.31 13.59
C GLY A 204 14.61 4.31 12.24
N MET A 205 13.83 3.26 11.93
CA MET A 205 12.96 3.23 10.75
C MET A 205 11.94 4.37 10.80
N PHE A 206 11.18 4.47 11.89
CA PHE A 206 10.18 5.53 12.07
C PHE A 206 10.81 6.94 12.13
N ALA A 207 11.99 7.08 12.74
CA ALA A 207 12.72 8.35 12.74
C ALA A 207 13.07 8.81 11.32
N THR A 208 13.47 7.89 10.43
CA THR A 208 13.69 8.21 9.01
C THR A 208 12.40 8.63 8.33
N LEU A 209 11.32 7.86 8.48
CA LEU A 209 10.03 8.14 7.85
C LEU A 209 9.36 9.39 8.40
N SER A 210 9.64 9.77 9.65
CA SER A 210 9.08 11.00 10.26
C SER A 210 9.50 12.29 9.55
N LYS A 211 10.53 12.23 8.70
CA LYS A 211 10.95 13.33 7.84
C LYS A 211 9.99 13.59 6.67
N LEU A 212 9.13 12.61 6.33
CA LEU A 212 8.05 12.74 5.36
C LEU A 212 6.88 13.54 5.94
N GLN A 213 5.99 14.02 5.06
CA GLN A 213 4.75 14.69 5.48
C GLN A 213 3.65 13.68 5.79
N THR A 214 3.61 12.55 5.06
CA THR A 214 2.66 11.47 5.32
C THR A 214 2.76 10.96 6.76
N ARG A 215 1.61 10.57 7.31
CA ARG A 215 1.53 9.90 8.62
C ARG A 215 0.86 8.53 8.50
N LYS A 216 0.78 8.00 7.29
CA LYS A 216 0.33 6.63 7.00
C LYS A 216 1.54 5.79 6.59
N VAL A 217 1.65 4.56 7.12
CA VAL A 217 2.74 3.64 6.86
C VAL A 217 2.24 2.20 6.90
N ASN A 218 2.68 1.35 5.97
CA ASN A 218 2.50 -0.10 6.10
C ASN A 218 3.75 -0.68 6.80
N ILE A 219 3.55 -1.36 7.92
CA ILE A 219 4.61 -1.89 8.78
C ILE A 219 5.00 -3.34 8.48
N GLY A 220 4.39 -3.95 7.45
CA GLY A 220 4.69 -5.31 7.01
C GLY A 220 4.12 -6.37 7.95
N MET A 221 4.98 -7.20 8.52
CA MET A 221 4.73 -8.27 9.48
C MET A 221 4.11 -9.54 8.89
N ASP A 222 4.08 -9.65 7.55
CA ASP A 222 3.62 -10.82 6.81
C ASP A 222 4.65 -11.96 6.80
N GLU A 223 4.15 -13.16 6.50
CA GLU A 223 4.91 -14.38 6.23
C GLU A 223 5.99 -14.78 7.27
N ALA A 224 5.92 -14.25 8.49
CA ALA A 224 6.83 -14.61 9.59
C ALA A 224 6.56 -16.03 10.12
N HIS A 225 6.58 -17.05 9.21
CA HIS A 225 6.13 -18.41 9.50
C HIS A 225 6.86 -19.10 10.65
N LEU A 226 8.12 -18.76 10.88
CA LEU A 226 8.97 -19.34 11.91
C LEU A 226 9.14 -18.43 13.14
N VAL A 227 8.32 -17.38 13.29
CA VAL A 227 8.40 -16.46 14.43
C VAL A 227 8.41 -17.23 15.76
N GLY A 228 9.38 -16.95 16.62
CA GLY A 228 9.50 -17.60 17.92
C GLY A 228 10.05 -19.03 17.90
N LEU A 229 10.47 -19.57 16.75
CA LEU A 229 10.96 -20.95 16.61
C LEU A 229 12.49 -21.05 16.43
N GLY A 230 13.20 -19.94 16.40
CA GLY A 230 14.64 -19.88 16.25
C GLY A 230 15.36 -19.62 17.58
N ARG A 231 16.13 -18.55 17.61
CA ARG A 231 16.86 -18.11 18.80
C ARG A 231 15.93 -17.77 19.96
N TYR A 232 14.73 -17.24 19.67
CA TYR A 232 13.71 -16.97 20.68
C TYR A 232 13.36 -18.22 21.48
N LEU A 233 13.12 -19.35 20.78
CA LEU A 233 12.82 -20.65 21.43
C LEU A 233 13.95 -21.11 22.35
N ILE A 234 15.19 -20.92 21.94
CA ILE A 234 16.37 -21.31 22.74
C ILE A 234 16.45 -20.48 24.03
N LEU A 235 16.11 -19.19 23.95
CA LEU A 235 16.24 -18.25 25.08
C LEU A 235 15.03 -18.30 26.04
N ASN A 236 13.83 -18.52 25.51
CA ASN A 236 12.58 -18.31 26.26
C ASN A 236 11.72 -19.58 26.38
N GLY A 237 12.03 -20.66 25.66
CA GLY A 237 11.20 -21.85 25.58
C GLY A 237 10.01 -21.69 24.64
N VAL A 238 9.08 -22.63 24.69
CA VAL A 238 7.87 -22.65 23.86
C VAL A 238 6.85 -21.63 24.39
N VAL A 239 6.32 -20.80 23.51
CA VAL A 239 5.29 -19.79 23.82
C VAL A 239 4.16 -19.86 22.80
N ASP A 240 3.01 -19.29 23.15
CA ASP A 240 1.95 -19.02 22.18
C ASP A 240 2.43 -17.95 21.19
N ARG A 241 2.52 -18.34 19.91
CA ARG A 241 3.09 -17.50 18.86
C ARG A 241 2.15 -16.39 18.42
N SER A 242 0.83 -16.59 18.54
CA SER A 242 -0.15 -15.55 18.26
C SER A 242 -0.07 -14.43 19.31
N LEU A 243 0.12 -14.81 20.57
CA LEU A 243 0.36 -13.87 21.67
C LEU A 243 1.69 -13.12 21.49
N LEU A 244 2.76 -13.85 21.14
CA LEU A 244 4.07 -13.25 20.86
C LEU A 244 4.00 -12.19 19.74
N MET A 245 3.25 -12.50 18.66
CA MET A 245 3.01 -11.57 17.57
C MET A 245 2.27 -10.31 18.03
N CYS A 246 1.22 -10.46 18.85
CA CYS A 246 0.49 -9.32 19.42
C CYS A 246 1.37 -8.44 20.32
N GLN A 247 2.22 -9.06 21.14
CA GLN A 247 3.16 -8.33 22.01
C GLN A 247 4.17 -7.52 21.18
N HIS A 248 4.66 -8.09 20.10
CA HIS A 248 5.55 -7.37 19.19
C HIS A 248 4.83 -6.20 18.52
N LEU A 249 3.63 -6.45 17.97
CA LEU A 249 2.81 -5.42 17.34
C LEU A 249 2.53 -4.25 18.29
N GLU A 250 2.17 -4.53 19.55
CA GLU A 250 1.94 -3.47 20.55
C GLU A 250 3.15 -2.56 20.68
N ARG A 251 4.35 -3.12 20.79
CA ARG A 251 5.60 -2.33 20.88
C ARG A 251 5.92 -1.55 19.60
N VAL A 252 5.65 -2.12 18.44
CA VAL A 252 5.82 -1.41 17.15
C VAL A 252 4.87 -0.23 17.06
N LEU A 253 3.60 -0.42 17.46
CA LEU A 253 2.61 0.65 17.47
C LEU A 253 2.94 1.75 18.49
N ASP A 254 3.49 1.41 19.66
CA ASP A 254 3.96 2.41 20.64
C ASP A 254 5.09 3.29 20.07
N ILE A 255 5.97 2.70 19.27
CA ILE A 255 7.01 3.45 18.55
C ILE A 255 6.37 4.33 17.46
N ALA A 256 5.44 3.78 16.66
CA ALA A 256 4.74 4.52 15.62
C ALA A 256 3.99 5.75 16.18
N ASP A 257 3.29 5.58 17.29
CA ASP A 257 2.56 6.64 18.00
C ASP A 257 3.48 7.79 18.43
N LYS A 258 4.72 7.50 18.85
CA LYS A 258 5.74 8.51 19.19
C LYS A 258 6.01 9.47 18.02
N TYR A 259 5.89 9.00 16.78
CA TYR A 259 6.10 9.77 15.56
C TYR A 259 4.78 10.20 14.89
N GLY A 260 3.63 9.87 15.47
CA GLY A 260 2.31 10.24 14.98
C GLY A 260 1.87 9.48 13.74
N PHE A 261 2.36 8.25 13.52
CA PHE A 261 1.95 7.42 12.39
C PHE A 261 0.70 6.62 12.68
N HIS A 262 -0.18 6.55 11.67
CA HIS A 262 -1.21 5.53 11.56
C HIS A 262 -0.66 4.35 10.75
N CYS A 263 -0.74 3.15 11.33
CA CYS A 263 -0.15 1.94 10.77
C CYS A 263 -1.17 1.10 10.00
N GLN A 264 -0.71 0.52 8.90
CA GLN A 264 -1.33 -0.64 8.25
C GLN A 264 -0.40 -1.84 8.42
N MET A 265 -0.95 -3.06 8.48
CA MET A 265 -0.15 -4.29 8.50
C MET A 265 -0.81 -5.40 7.70
N TRP A 266 -0.03 -6.29 7.12
CA TRP A 266 -0.53 -7.51 6.52
C TRP A 266 -1.12 -8.43 7.58
N SER A 267 -2.29 -8.98 7.32
CA SER A 267 -3.09 -9.67 8.34
C SER A 267 -2.88 -11.19 8.40
N ASP A 268 -2.19 -11.78 7.42
CA ASP A 268 -2.09 -13.24 7.24
C ASP A 268 -1.57 -13.98 8.47
N MET A 269 -0.59 -13.40 9.18
CA MET A 269 0.02 -14.07 10.34
C MET A 269 -0.95 -14.29 11.49
N PHE A 270 -1.94 -13.41 11.71
CA PHE A 270 -2.96 -13.66 12.72
C PHE A 270 -3.71 -14.96 12.42
N PHE A 271 -4.12 -15.15 11.17
CA PHE A 271 -4.89 -16.35 10.76
C PHE A 271 -4.02 -17.59 10.74
N LYS A 272 -2.81 -17.50 10.19
CA LYS A 272 -1.87 -18.63 10.14
C LYS A 272 -1.45 -19.13 11.52
N LEU A 273 -1.23 -18.23 12.48
CA LEU A 273 -0.82 -18.61 13.84
C LEU A 273 -1.98 -19.14 14.70
N MET A 274 -3.21 -18.73 14.43
CA MET A 274 -4.40 -19.17 15.19
C MET A 274 -5.14 -20.34 14.53
N SER A 275 -4.85 -20.70 13.28
CA SER A 275 -5.48 -21.86 12.64
C SER A 275 -4.76 -23.15 13.03
N ALA A 276 -5.51 -24.24 13.14
CA ALA A 276 -4.98 -25.54 13.56
C ALA A 276 -3.97 -26.15 12.57
N ASP A 277 -4.08 -25.79 11.29
CA ASP A 277 -3.24 -26.31 10.20
C ASP A 277 -2.30 -25.26 9.57
N GLY A 278 -2.23 -24.06 10.15
CA GLY A 278 -1.41 -22.97 9.66
C GLY A 278 -1.88 -22.33 8.35
N GLN A 279 -3.12 -22.64 7.91
CA GLN A 279 -3.66 -22.11 6.67
C GLN A 279 -4.37 -20.78 6.89
N TYR A 280 -4.21 -19.88 5.93
CA TYR A 280 -4.75 -18.53 5.98
C TYR A 280 -6.27 -18.47 5.73
N ASP A 281 -6.79 -19.37 4.91
CA ASP A 281 -8.18 -19.38 4.45
C ASP A 281 -9.13 -20.27 5.29
N ARG A 282 -8.77 -20.53 6.55
CA ARG A 282 -9.59 -21.30 7.50
C ARG A 282 -10.37 -20.43 8.46
N ASP A 283 -11.47 -20.96 8.97
CA ASP A 283 -12.11 -20.37 10.14
C ASP A 283 -11.15 -20.47 11.34
N VAL A 284 -11.01 -19.36 12.04
CA VAL A 284 -10.15 -19.26 13.20
C VAL A 284 -10.96 -19.10 14.47
N GLU A 285 -10.48 -19.74 15.53
CA GLU A 285 -10.89 -19.48 16.90
C GLU A 285 -9.78 -18.67 17.58
N ILE A 286 -10.13 -17.49 18.08
CA ILE A 286 -9.16 -16.59 18.68
C ILE A 286 -8.97 -17.00 20.13
N PRO A 287 -7.76 -17.40 20.58
CA PRO A 287 -7.48 -17.71 21.99
C PRO A 287 -7.78 -16.49 22.87
N GLU A 288 -8.27 -16.74 24.11
CA GLU A 288 -8.69 -15.67 25.01
C GLU A 288 -7.60 -14.65 25.32
N GLU A 289 -6.38 -15.12 25.57
CA GLU A 289 -5.25 -14.23 25.84
C GLU A 289 -4.90 -13.36 24.63
N THR A 290 -4.91 -13.93 23.43
CA THR A 290 -4.71 -13.20 22.19
C THR A 290 -5.81 -12.19 21.94
N ARG A 291 -7.08 -12.53 22.25
CA ARG A 291 -8.22 -11.61 22.11
C ARG A 291 -8.06 -10.35 22.95
N ILE A 292 -7.57 -10.49 24.18
CA ILE A 292 -7.31 -9.33 25.08
C ILE A 292 -6.35 -8.33 24.41
N TYR A 293 -5.31 -8.83 23.74
CA TYR A 293 -4.38 -7.96 23.00
C TYR A 293 -5.05 -7.37 21.75
N LEU A 294 -5.70 -8.19 20.94
CA LEU A 294 -6.36 -7.72 19.71
C LEU A 294 -7.40 -6.63 20.01
N ASP A 295 -8.16 -6.75 21.10
CA ASP A 295 -9.13 -5.73 21.51
C ASP A 295 -8.49 -4.38 21.87
N ARG A 296 -7.24 -4.37 22.31
CA ARG A 296 -6.48 -3.13 22.55
C ARG A 296 -5.84 -2.55 21.27
N LEU A 297 -5.55 -3.41 20.31
CA LEU A 297 -4.78 -3.03 19.10
C LEU A 297 -5.66 -2.71 17.89
N LYS A 298 -6.89 -3.23 17.82
CA LYS A 298 -7.78 -3.17 16.64
C LYS A 298 -8.08 -1.76 16.13
N ASP A 299 -8.04 -0.75 17.01
CA ASP A 299 -8.31 0.64 16.66
C ASP A 299 -7.01 1.45 16.40
N ARG A 300 -5.84 0.78 16.50
CA ARG A 300 -4.52 1.39 16.31
C ARG A 300 -3.86 1.00 14.99
N VAL A 301 -4.42 0.01 14.28
CA VAL A 301 -3.83 -0.52 13.05
C VAL A 301 -4.92 -0.96 12.07
N THR A 302 -4.80 -0.57 10.82
CA THR A 302 -5.62 -1.10 9.72
C THR A 302 -5.09 -2.46 9.30
N LEU A 303 -5.94 -3.49 9.29
CA LEU A 303 -5.58 -4.82 8.81
C LEU A 303 -5.69 -4.88 7.29
N VAL A 304 -4.61 -5.19 6.60
CA VAL A 304 -4.61 -5.38 5.15
C VAL A 304 -4.79 -6.86 4.83
N TYR A 305 -5.99 -7.22 4.42
CA TYR A 305 -6.28 -8.53 3.86
C TYR A 305 -5.71 -8.61 2.45
N TRP A 306 -4.73 -9.47 2.20
CA TRP A 306 -4.19 -9.70 0.87
C TRP A 306 -4.59 -11.08 0.34
N ASP A 307 -5.01 -11.11 -0.92
CA ASP A 307 -5.30 -12.36 -1.62
C ASP A 307 -5.20 -12.17 -3.14
N TYR A 308 -4.45 -13.04 -3.77
CA TYR A 308 -4.13 -12.96 -5.19
C TYR A 308 -4.62 -14.18 -5.99
N TYR A 309 -5.37 -15.09 -5.37
CA TYR A 309 -5.57 -16.44 -5.90
C TYR A 309 -7.04 -16.84 -6.04
N GLN A 310 -7.96 -16.14 -5.40
CA GLN A 310 -9.36 -16.55 -5.38
C GLN A 310 -10.08 -16.11 -6.65
N ASP A 311 -10.90 -17.03 -7.18
CA ASP A 311 -11.65 -16.88 -8.43
C ASP A 311 -13.17 -16.74 -8.21
N SER A 312 -13.60 -16.52 -6.97
CA SER A 312 -15.01 -16.35 -6.62
C SER A 312 -15.22 -15.39 -5.47
N GLU A 313 -16.27 -14.56 -5.57
CA GLU A 313 -16.71 -13.63 -4.55
C GLU A 313 -16.92 -14.30 -3.19
N GLU A 314 -17.48 -15.52 -3.14
CA GLU A 314 -17.78 -16.23 -1.89
C GLU A 314 -16.52 -16.54 -1.07
N LYS A 315 -15.41 -16.89 -1.73
CA LYS A 315 -14.13 -17.15 -1.05
C LYS A 315 -13.58 -15.86 -0.40
N TYR A 316 -13.63 -14.73 -1.11
CA TYR A 316 -13.27 -13.43 -0.54
C TYR A 316 -14.19 -13.03 0.63
N ASN A 317 -15.51 -13.21 0.49
CA ASN A 317 -16.48 -12.90 1.54
C ASN A 317 -16.25 -13.74 2.80
N ARG A 318 -15.88 -15.03 2.67
CA ARG A 318 -15.51 -15.87 3.81
C ARG A 318 -14.31 -15.29 4.57
N ASN A 319 -13.28 -14.87 3.85
CA ASN A 319 -12.08 -14.31 4.46
C ASN A 319 -12.36 -12.94 5.10
N PHE A 320 -13.19 -12.09 4.50
CA PHE A 320 -13.64 -10.87 5.15
C PHE A 320 -14.40 -11.13 6.46
N ARG A 321 -15.28 -12.14 6.49
CA ARG A 321 -15.96 -12.55 7.75
C ARG A 321 -14.95 -12.92 8.85
N ASN A 322 -13.84 -13.58 8.51
CA ASN A 322 -12.79 -13.89 9.47
C ASN A 322 -12.09 -12.62 9.98
N HIS A 323 -11.75 -11.69 9.07
CA HIS A 323 -11.13 -10.42 9.43
C HIS A 323 -12.03 -9.60 10.37
N HIS A 324 -13.34 -9.57 10.12
CA HIS A 324 -14.30 -8.89 10.99
C HIS A 324 -14.41 -9.48 12.40
N LYS A 325 -13.90 -10.68 12.67
CA LYS A 325 -13.75 -11.22 14.03
C LYS A 325 -12.64 -10.51 14.81
N ILE A 326 -11.70 -9.85 14.12
CA ILE A 326 -10.52 -9.19 14.70
C ILE A 326 -10.67 -7.68 14.69
N SER A 327 -10.99 -7.07 13.54
CA SER A 327 -11.09 -5.63 13.36
C SER A 327 -12.23 -5.25 12.41
N GLN A 328 -12.72 -4.01 12.54
CA GLN A 328 -13.61 -3.39 11.55
C GLN A 328 -12.84 -2.51 10.57
N ASP A 329 -11.61 -2.13 10.90
CA ASP A 329 -10.72 -1.35 10.04
C ASP A 329 -9.90 -2.30 9.17
N ILE A 330 -10.39 -2.53 7.94
CA ILE A 330 -9.84 -3.50 6.98
C ILE A 330 -9.66 -2.82 5.64
N ALA A 331 -8.43 -2.89 5.11
CA ALA A 331 -8.12 -2.64 3.70
C ALA A 331 -7.97 -3.98 2.95
N PHE A 332 -8.14 -3.96 1.64
CA PHE A 332 -7.92 -5.13 0.79
C PHE A 332 -6.77 -4.91 -0.19
N ALA A 333 -5.89 -5.89 -0.32
CA ALA A 333 -4.83 -5.91 -1.31
C ALA A 333 -5.02 -7.04 -2.33
N GLY A 334 -5.30 -6.67 -3.58
CA GLY A 334 -5.32 -7.55 -4.74
C GLY A 334 -4.04 -7.41 -5.57
N GLY A 335 -3.82 -8.29 -6.56
CA GLY A 335 -2.59 -8.32 -7.31
C GLY A 335 -2.72 -8.00 -8.80
N ALA A 336 -1.84 -7.16 -9.31
CA ALA A 336 -1.56 -7.06 -10.74
C ALA A 336 -0.44 -8.06 -11.09
N TRP A 337 -0.85 -9.29 -11.42
CA TRP A 337 0.04 -10.45 -11.58
C TRP A 337 1.13 -10.22 -12.64
N LYS A 338 2.36 -10.00 -12.18
CA LYS A 338 3.55 -9.89 -13.02
C LYS A 338 4.75 -10.67 -12.46
N TRP A 339 4.59 -11.38 -11.35
CA TRP A 339 5.66 -12.04 -10.59
C TRP A 339 5.83 -13.54 -10.83
N ILE A 340 4.90 -14.21 -11.54
CA ILE A 340 4.97 -15.68 -11.76
C ILE A 340 5.63 -16.08 -13.09
N GLY A 341 5.88 -15.15 -14.00
CA GLY A 341 6.41 -15.50 -15.32
C GLY A 341 7.08 -14.34 -16.03
N PHE A 342 7.52 -14.59 -17.24
CA PHE A 342 8.21 -13.59 -18.07
C PHE A 342 7.30 -12.43 -18.54
N THR A 343 5.99 -12.62 -18.46
CA THR A 343 5.00 -11.61 -18.87
C THR A 343 3.88 -11.46 -17.84
N PRO A 344 3.27 -10.27 -17.69
CA PRO A 344 2.13 -10.09 -16.82
C PRO A 344 0.96 -10.97 -17.20
N HIS A 345 0.31 -11.59 -16.20
CA HIS A 345 -0.86 -12.44 -16.40
C HIS A 345 -2.15 -11.61 -16.34
N ASN A 346 -2.35 -10.72 -17.32
CA ASN A 346 -3.43 -9.74 -17.32
C ASN A 346 -4.84 -10.36 -17.28
N HIS A 347 -5.04 -11.51 -17.95
CA HIS A 347 -6.35 -12.17 -17.93
C HIS A 347 -6.71 -12.62 -16.51
N PHE A 348 -5.81 -13.28 -15.82
CA PHE A 348 -6.03 -13.74 -14.44
C PHE A 348 -6.17 -12.56 -13.47
N SER A 349 -5.33 -11.53 -13.59
CA SER A 349 -5.44 -10.30 -12.79
C SER A 349 -6.84 -9.69 -12.89
N ARG A 350 -7.40 -9.61 -14.10
CA ARG A 350 -8.76 -9.08 -14.29
C ARG A 350 -9.83 -9.98 -13.69
N LEU A 351 -9.71 -11.30 -13.84
CA LEU A 351 -10.65 -12.26 -13.28
C LEU A 351 -10.77 -12.13 -11.76
N ILE A 352 -9.62 -12.23 -11.07
CA ILE A 352 -9.60 -12.15 -9.59
C ILE A 352 -10.01 -10.75 -9.11
N ALA A 353 -9.61 -9.67 -9.80
CA ALA A 353 -9.97 -8.31 -9.43
C ALA A 353 -11.50 -8.08 -9.52
N LEU A 354 -12.19 -8.65 -10.51
CA LEU A 354 -13.65 -8.57 -10.63
C LEU A 354 -14.35 -9.23 -9.46
N GLU A 355 -13.93 -10.44 -9.07
CA GLU A 355 -14.53 -11.17 -7.95
C GLU A 355 -14.21 -10.52 -6.59
N ALA A 356 -12.95 -10.08 -6.42
CA ALA A 356 -12.53 -9.33 -5.23
C ALA A 356 -13.32 -8.02 -5.08
N ASN A 357 -13.52 -7.27 -6.18
CA ASN A 357 -14.26 -6.01 -6.15
C ASN A 357 -15.73 -6.19 -5.73
N LYS A 358 -16.39 -7.28 -6.15
CA LYS A 358 -17.75 -7.59 -5.67
C LYS A 358 -17.75 -7.79 -4.15
N ALA A 359 -16.81 -8.59 -3.64
CA ALA A 359 -16.70 -8.86 -2.21
C ALA A 359 -16.32 -7.59 -1.41
N CYS A 360 -15.38 -6.78 -1.90
CA CYS A 360 -15.00 -5.52 -1.25
C CYS A 360 -16.20 -4.58 -1.11
N ARG A 361 -17.01 -4.45 -2.16
CA ARG A 361 -18.23 -3.64 -2.11
C ARG A 361 -19.28 -4.20 -1.14
N ALA A 362 -19.48 -5.52 -1.14
CA ALA A 362 -20.42 -6.20 -0.23
C ALA A 362 -20.01 -6.03 1.24
N ASN A 363 -18.71 -5.97 1.54
CA ASN A 363 -18.15 -5.78 2.88
C ASN A 363 -17.82 -4.30 3.21
N GLN A 364 -18.21 -3.36 2.36
CA GLN A 364 -18.01 -1.91 2.55
C GLN A 364 -16.53 -1.52 2.76
N ILE A 365 -15.62 -2.23 2.09
CA ILE A 365 -14.20 -1.93 2.12
C ILE A 365 -13.96 -0.58 1.46
N LYS A 366 -13.27 0.31 2.15
CA LYS A 366 -13.04 1.70 1.74
C LYS A 366 -11.72 1.88 1.01
N GLU A 367 -10.75 1.07 1.32
CA GLU A 367 -9.39 1.12 0.76
C GLU A 367 -9.06 -0.18 0.03
N VAL A 368 -8.63 -0.02 -1.23
CA VAL A 368 -8.16 -1.12 -2.06
C VAL A 368 -6.76 -0.82 -2.59
N ILE A 369 -5.85 -1.76 -2.38
CA ILE A 369 -4.46 -1.69 -2.81
C ILE A 369 -4.27 -2.68 -3.96
N VAL A 370 -3.69 -2.23 -5.07
CA VAL A 370 -3.27 -3.10 -6.17
C VAL A 370 -1.76 -3.30 -6.07
N THR A 371 -1.33 -4.51 -5.72
CA THR A 371 0.10 -4.81 -5.55
C THR A 371 0.75 -5.22 -6.88
N GLY A 372 1.94 -4.67 -7.13
CA GLY A 372 2.77 -5.01 -8.29
C GLY A 372 4.09 -5.63 -7.83
N TRP A 373 4.04 -6.89 -7.34
CA TRP A 373 5.23 -7.61 -6.87
C TRP A 373 6.26 -7.80 -7.96
N GLY A 374 7.53 -7.77 -7.62
CA GLY A 374 8.66 -7.76 -8.53
C GLY A 374 9.50 -9.05 -8.57
N ASP A 375 9.00 -10.15 -8.00
CA ASP A 375 9.72 -11.44 -7.90
C ASP A 375 10.05 -12.04 -9.26
#